data_b0457e80dc0f1fa166905a191898f08f
#
_entry.id   b0457e80dc0f1fa166905a191898f08f
#
_cell.length_a   1.000
_cell.length_b   1.000
_cell.length_c   1.000
_cell.angle_alpha   90.00
_cell.angle_beta   90.00
_cell.angle_gamma   90.00
#
_symmetry.space_group_name_H-M   'P 1'
#
loop_
_entity.id
_entity.type
_entity.pdbx_description
1 polymer ?
#
loop_
_entity_poly.entity_id
_entity_poly.type
_entity_poly.pdbx_seq_one_letter_code
_entity_poly.pdbx_strand_id
1 'polypeptide(L)'
;MQENRYMQGLYIHIPFCINRCIYCNFYSTTQRQLQQQYVDSLCQEMLLRADEAQHLSTIYIGGGTPSVLTIKQLKQLFAQIESLWGGNWKEVTLECNPDDLTPSFIEQFTMLPVNRISMGIQTFDDKLLQFLHRRHTSRQALYAIELLHQAKLHNISIDLMFGLPNQTLVQWMNDINIALQCDVPHISAYSLMYETGTTLYKWRDSGKIHEINDQLSRDMYTELCQRLKAAGYEHYEISNFCKPYHRSLHNSSYWHEIPYIGIGAAAHSYNGEQRKWNVSNVMQYMEAIARQQLPQTIEILDLYTRYNDLVTTALRTQEGIDLAYLTHEYGSRLANYMKQEAQKHLKDGNLILKDNHLHISEQGLFVSDDIMSDLIYLTT
;
A
#
# COMPACT_ATOMS: atom_id res chain seq x y z
N MET A 1 -2.73 24.71 -4.68
CA MET A 1 -3.48 23.59 -4.07
C MET A 1 -4.86 23.29 -4.68
N GLN A 2 -5.40 24.13 -5.60
CA GLN A 2 -6.67 23.82 -6.32
C GLN A 2 -6.56 22.78 -7.44
N GLU A 3 -5.37 22.54 -7.99
CA GLU A 3 -5.18 21.56 -9.10
C GLU A 3 -5.29 20.09 -8.67
N ASN A 4 -5.09 19.77 -7.40
CA ASN A 4 -5.11 18.37 -6.92
C ASN A 4 -6.52 17.79 -6.67
N ARG A 5 -7.56 18.60 -6.57
CA ARG A 5 -8.94 18.12 -6.34
C ARG A 5 -9.56 17.35 -7.51
N TYR A 6 -8.95 17.41 -8.70
CA TYR A 6 -9.47 16.78 -9.93
C TYR A 6 -8.73 15.48 -10.31
N MET A 7 -7.66 15.11 -9.60
CA MET A 7 -6.93 13.88 -9.89
C MET A 7 -7.49 12.75 -9.04
N GLN A 8 -8.16 11.78 -9.67
CA GLN A 8 -8.62 10.58 -8.99
C GLN A 8 -7.72 9.40 -9.32
N GLY A 9 -7.44 8.60 -8.30
CA GLY A 9 -6.82 7.30 -8.44
C GLY A 9 -7.87 6.22 -8.66
N LEU A 10 -7.52 5.16 -9.40
CA LEU A 10 -8.32 3.95 -9.51
C LEU A 10 -7.57 2.79 -8.86
N TYR A 11 -8.16 2.21 -7.82
CA TYR A 11 -7.69 0.95 -7.23
C TYR A 11 -8.57 -0.21 -7.71
N ILE A 12 -7.96 -1.28 -8.21
CA ILE A 12 -8.68 -2.51 -8.58
C ILE A 12 -8.20 -3.64 -7.71
N HIS A 13 -9.12 -4.21 -6.95
CA HIS A 13 -8.82 -5.36 -6.09
C HIS A 13 -8.97 -6.68 -6.84
N ILE A 14 -7.87 -7.42 -6.95
CA ILE A 14 -7.83 -8.78 -7.52
C ILE A 14 -7.61 -9.76 -6.37
N PRO A 15 -8.66 -10.41 -5.84
CA PRO A 15 -8.56 -11.21 -4.62
C PRO A 15 -7.94 -12.60 -4.82
N PHE A 16 -7.43 -12.93 -6.00
CA PHE A 16 -6.98 -14.28 -6.30
C PHE A 16 -5.52 -14.50 -5.91
N CYS A 17 -5.27 -15.61 -5.21
CA CYS A 17 -3.92 -16.12 -4.92
C CYS A 17 -3.82 -17.59 -5.34
N ILE A 18 -2.63 -18.06 -5.69
CA ILE A 18 -2.39 -19.50 -5.84
C ILE A 18 -2.36 -20.15 -4.45
N ASN A 19 -1.60 -19.57 -3.52
CA ASN A 19 -1.54 -19.94 -2.11
C ASN A 19 -1.69 -18.69 -1.24
N ARG A 20 -2.24 -18.85 -0.03
CA ARG A 20 -2.28 -17.76 0.94
C ARG A 20 -1.06 -17.82 1.84
N CYS A 21 -0.38 -16.70 2.00
CA CYS A 21 0.70 -16.54 2.96
C CYS A 21 0.14 -16.56 4.39
N ILE A 22 0.91 -17.09 5.35
CA ILE A 22 0.42 -17.27 6.73
C ILE A 22 0.16 -15.96 7.48
N TYR A 23 0.76 -14.86 7.05
CA TYR A 23 0.68 -13.54 7.68
C TYR A 23 -0.38 -12.63 7.04
N CYS A 24 -0.87 -12.96 5.84
CA CYS A 24 -1.66 -12.05 5.02
C CYS A 24 -3.09 -11.93 5.54
N ASN A 25 -3.50 -10.70 5.88
CA ASN A 25 -4.86 -10.34 6.29
C ASN A 25 -5.70 -9.73 5.15
N PHE A 26 -5.10 -9.44 3.99
CA PHE A 26 -5.84 -8.94 2.84
C PHE A 26 -6.91 -9.93 2.40
N TYR A 27 -8.08 -9.40 2.00
CA TYR A 27 -9.13 -10.23 1.46
C TYR A 27 -8.63 -10.95 0.20
N SER A 28 -8.58 -12.28 0.25
CA SER A 28 -8.10 -13.10 -0.85
C SER A 28 -8.72 -14.49 -0.85
N THR A 29 -8.74 -15.13 -2.02
CA THR A 29 -9.27 -16.48 -2.25
C THR A 29 -8.37 -17.28 -3.19
N THR A 30 -8.42 -18.59 -3.06
CA THR A 30 -7.75 -19.53 -4.00
C THR A 30 -8.67 -20.05 -5.09
N GLN A 31 -9.93 -19.59 -5.18
CA GLN A 31 -10.94 -20.02 -6.16
C GLN A 31 -10.69 -19.39 -7.55
N ARG A 32 -9.56 -19.70 -8.16
CA ARG A 32 -9.11 -19.11 -9.43
C ARG A 32 -10.00 -19.39 -10.62
N GLN A 33 -10.85 -20.42 -10.56
CA GLN A 33 -11.85 -20.72 -11.59
C GLN A 33 -12.88 -19.59 -11.78
N LEU A 34 -13.01 -18.70 -10.80
CA LEU A 34 -13.91 -17.54 -10.85
C LEU A 34 -13.30 -16.30 -11.54
N GLN A 35 -12.02 -16.33 -11.91
CA GLN A 35 -11.28 -15.14 -12.40
C GLN A 35 -11.99 -14.45 -13.57
N GLN A 36 -12.46 -15.19 -14.58
CA GLN A 36 -13.11 -14.55 -15.73
C GLN A 36 -14.43 -13.88 -15.35
N GLN A 37 -15.29 -14.57 -14.60
CA GLN A 37 -16.56 -14.01 -14.15
C GLN A 37 -16.34 -12.78 -13.25
N TYR A 38 -15.28 -12.81 -12.44
CA TYR A 38 -14.92 -11.68 -11.59
C TYR A 38 -14.42 -10.47 -12.40
N VAL A 39 -13.58 -10.70 -13.42
CA VAL A 39 -13.13 -9.65 -14.34
C VAL A 39 -14.31 -9.03 -15.09
N ASP A 40 -15.28 -9.84 -15.54
CA ASP A 40 -16.49 -9.34 -16.16
C ASP A 40 -17.33 -8.49 -15.18
N SER A 41 -17.40 -8.90 -13.92
CA SER A 41 -18.05 -8.12 -12.86
C SER A 41 -17.33 -6.81 -12.55
N LEU A 42 -15.98 -6.79 -12.56
CA LEU A 42 -15.21 -5.55 -12.41
C LEU A 42 -15.54 -4.56 -13.54
N CYS A 43 -15.58 -5.03 -14.79
CA CYS A 43 -15.96 -4.20 -15.94
C CYS A 43 -17.39 -3.65 -15.79
N GLN A 44 -18.32 -4.47 -15.28
CA GLN A 44 -19.69 -4.04 -15.02
C GLN A 44 -19.80 -3.04 -13.88
N GLU A 45 -19.02 -3.22 -12.78
CA GLU A 45 -18.97 -2.23 -11.69
C GLU A 45 -18.44 -0.89 -12.20
N MET A 46 -17.38 -0.90 -13.04
CA MET A 46 -16.86 0.32 -13.67
C MET A 46 -17.93 1.06 -14.47
N LEU A 47 -18.76 0.35 -15.23
CA LEU A 47 -19.89 0.94 -15.95
C LEU A 47 -20.91 1.58 -15.02
N LEU A 48 -21.26 0.91 -13.91
CA LEU A 48 -22.21 1.42 -12.92
C LEU A 48 -21.70 2.67 -12.19
N ARG A 49 -20.38 2.90 -12.20
CA ARG A 49 -19.70 3.98 -11.51
C ARG A 49 -18.97 4.95 -12.45
N ALA A 50 -19.31 4.92 -13.74
CA ALA A 50 -18.61 5.71 -14.76
C ALA A 50 -18.59 7.21 -14.44
N ASP A 51 -19.66 7.74 -13.84
CA ASP A 51 -19.82 9.15 -13.50
C ASP A 51 -19.08 9.58 -12.20
N GLU A 52 -18.52 8.61 -11.42
CA GLU A 52 -17.80 8.95 -10.18
C GLU A 52 -16.39 9.50 -10.45
N ALA A 53 -15.82 9.32 -11.65
CA ALA A 53 -14.54 9.91 -12.07
C ALA A 53 -14.69 10.61 -13.42
N GLN A 54 -14.05 11.76 -13.54
CA GLN A 54 -13.95 12.48 -14.82
C GLN A 54 -12.58 12.32 -15.45
N HIS A 55 -11.56 12.13 -14.63
CA HIS A 55 -10.18 11.96 -15.03
C HIS A 55 -9.42 11.09 -14.03
N LEU A 56 -8.70 10.10 -14.54
CA LEU A 56 -7.81 9.26 -13.73
C LEU A 56 -6.36 9.64 -13.97
N SER A 57 -5.61 9.85 -12.90
CA SER A 57 -4.17 10.10 -12.96
C SER A 57 -3.36 8.83 -12.69
N THR A 58 -3.87 7.98 -11.81
CA THR A 58 -3.17 6.76 -11.40
C THR A 58 -4.11 5.56 -11.40
N ILE A 59 -3.56 4.40 -11.77
CA ILE A 59 -4.23 3.09 -11.67
C ILE A 59 -3.35 2.18 -10.84
N TYR A 60 -3.95 1.51 -9.86
CA TYR A 60 -3.27 0.51 -9.05
C TYR A 60 -4.08 -0.79 -9.04
N ILE A 61 -3.50 -1.85 -9.58
CA ILE A 61 -4.10 -3.19 -9.57
C ILE A 61 -3.37 -4.01 -8.52
N GLY A 62 -4.06 -4.28 -7.41
CA GLY A 62 -3.47 -4.91 -6.22
C GLY A 62 -4.39 -5.92 -5.54
N GLY A 63 -4.05 -6.31 -4.32
CA GLY A 63 -4.89 -7.12 -3.43
C GLY A 63 -4.34 -8.49 -3.07
N GLY A 64 -4.80 -9.55 -3.72
CA GLY A 64 -4.25 -10.90 -3.54
C GLY A 64 -2.95 -11.07 -4.33
N THR A 65 -3.08 -11.35 -5.62
CA THR A 65 -1.93 -11.46 -6.55
C THR A 65 -2.41 -11.16 -7.97
N PRO A 66 -2.42 -9.91 -8.42
CA PRO A 66 -2.91 -9.55 -9.75
C PRO A 66 -2.18 -10.22 -10.91
N SER A 67 -0.90 -10.56 -10.76
CA SER A 67 -0.10 -11.28 -11.77
C SER A 67 -0.59 -12.71 -12.07
N VAL A 68 -1.57 -13.25 -11.32
CA VAL A 68 -2.21 -14.52 -11.65
C VAL A 68 -3.27 -14.39 -12.74
N LEU A 69 -3.67 -13.17 -13.11
CA LEU A 69 -4.55 -12.92 -14.22
C LEU A 69 -3.83 -13.16 -15.56
N THR A 70 -4.55 -13.65 -16.53
CA THR A 70 -4.03 -13.77 -17.90
C THR A 70 -3.89 -12.38 -18.53
N ILE A 71 -2.96 -12.23 -19.47
CA ILE A 71 -2.82 -11.01 -20.25
C ILE A 71 -4.11 -10.59 -20.96
N LYS A 72 -4.92 -11.56 -21.39
CA LYS A 72 -6.24 -11.28 -21.98
C LYS A 72 -7.19 -10.61 -20.98
N GLN A 73 -7.19 -11.05 -19.73
CA GLN A 73 -8.01 -10.45 -18.66
C GLN A 73 -7.51 -9.05 -18.30
N LEU A 74 -6.19 -8.85 -18.21
CA LEU A 74 -5.62 -7.52 -17.98
C LEU A 74 -5.94 -6.55 -19.14
N LYS A 75 -5.82 -7.00 -20.40
CA LYS A 75 -6.23 -6.21 -21.57
C LYS A 75 -7.71 -5.83 -21.53
N GLN A 76 -8.58 -6.74 -21.09
CA GLN A 76 -10.03 -6.47 -20.93
C GLN A 76 -10.25 -5.35 -19.91
N LEU A 77 -9.59 -5.40 -18.74
CA LEU A 77 -9.68 -4.35 -17.73
C LEU A 77 -9.19 -3.00 -18.26
N PHE A 78 -8.01 -2.94 -18.88
CA PHE A 78 -7.48 -1.68 -19.42
C PHE A 78 -8.34 -1.10 -20.54
N ALA A 79 -8.88 -1.94 -21.43
CA ALA A 79 -9.80 -1.48 -22.47
C ALA A 79 -11.08 -0.86 -21.88
N GLN A 80 -11.62 -1.46 -20.79
CA GLN A 80 -12.78 -0.90 -20.10
C GLN A 80 -12.46 0.43 -19.43
N ILE A 81 -11.31 0.54 -18.74
CA ILE A 81 -10.87 1.77 -18.07
C ILE A 81 -10.69 2.88 -19.10
N GLU A 82 -9.98 2.60 -20.19
CA GLU A 82 -9.72 3.57 -21.27
C GLU A 82 -11.01 4.06 -21.93
N SER A 83 -11.98 3.18 -22.14
CA SER A 83 -13.26 3.54 -22.74
C SER A 83 -14.10 4.46 -21.86
N LEU A 84 -13.96 4.39 -20.53
CA LEU A 84 -14.75 5.17 -19.58
C LEU A 84 -14.06 6.47 -19.18
N TRP A 85 -12.73 6.43 -18.93
CA TRP A 85 -12.00 7.53 -18.27
C TRP A 85 -10.76 7.98 -19.04
N GLY A 86 -10.59 7.51 -20.28
CA GLY A 86 -9.44 7.84 -21.14
C GLY A 86 -8.16 7.10 -20.78
N GLY A 87 -7.09 7.33 -21.54
CA GLY A 87 -5.84 6.56 -21.50
C GLY A 87 -4.57 7.35 -21.14
N ASN A 88 -4.68 8.53 -20.53
CA ASN A 88 -3.50 9.35 -20.23
C ASN A 88 -3.15 9.29 -18.74
N TRP A 89 -2.67 8.14 -18.28
CA TRP A 89 -2.33 7.89 -16.88
C TRP A 89 -0.85 8.14 -16.59
N LYS A 90 -0.54 8.79 -15.46
CA LYS A 90 0.83 9.06 -15.02
C LYS A 90 1.50 7.83 -14.43
N GLU A 91 0.76 7.07 -13.61
CA GLU A 91 1.23 5.84 -12.98
C GLU A 91 0.20 4.73 -13.15
N VAL A 92 0.65 3.59 -13.64
CA VAL A 92 -0.13 2.35 -13.73
C VAL A 92 0.68 1.26 -13.05
N THR A 93 0.29 0.91 -11.83
CA THR A 93 0.97 -0.11 -11.02
C THR A 93 0.26 -1.45 -11.11
N LEU A 94 1.04 -2.53 -11.25
CA LEU A 94 0.58 -3.90 -11.08
C LEU A 94 1.38 -4.59 -9.97
N GLU A 95 0.69 -5.17 -8.99
CA GLU A 95 1.33 -6.06 -8.01
C GLU A 95 1.63 -7.42 -8.62
N CYS A 96 2.85 -7.89 -8.41
CA CYS A 96 3.32 -9.15 -8.97
C CYS A 96 3.95 -10.03 -7.89
N ASN A 97 3.78 -11.34 -8.03
CA ASN A 97 4.60 -12.28 -7.31
C ASN A 97 5.82 -12.68 -8.18
N PRO A 98 7.03 -12.80 -7.63
CA PRO A 98 8.25 -13.03 -8.43
C PRO A 98 8.16 -14.21 -9.41
N ASP A 99 7.57 -15.32 -9.00
CA ASP A 99 7.47 -16.54 -9.82
C ASP A 99 6.42 -16.47 -10.96
N ASP A 100 5.57 -15.44 -10.98
CA ASP A 100 4.66 -15.18 -12.10
C ASP A 100 5.37 -14.41 -13.24
N LEU A 101 6.49 -13.73 -12.96
CA LEU A 101 7.25 -12.92 -13.91
C LEU A 101 8.20 -13.79 -14.76
N THR A 102 7.60 -14.61 -15.63
CA THR A 102 8.34 -15.43 -16.60
C THR A 102 8.68 -14.62 -17.86
N PRO A 103 9.67 -15.04 -18.67
CA PRO A 103 9.99 -14.38 -19.94
C PRO A 103 8.76 -14.21 -20.86
N SER A 104 7.93 -15.25 -20.98
CA SER A 104 6.71 -15.21 -21.79
C SER A 104 5.64 -14.26 -21.23
N PHE A 105 5.54 -14.13 -19.89
CA PHE A 105 4.63 -13.17 -19.27
C PHE A 105 5.12 -11.74 -19.51
N ILE A 106 6.40 -11.47 -19.31
CA ILE A 106 6.99 -10.14 -19.47
C ILE A 106 6.90 -9.66 -20.92
N GLU A 107 7.18 -10.51 -21.91
CA GLU A 107 7.02 -10.18 -23.33
C GLU A 107 5.62 -9.65 -23.66
N GLN A 108 4.58 -10.34 -23.18
CA GLN A 108 3.19 -9.94 -23.39
C GLN A 108 2.79 -8.75 -22.50
N PHE A 109 3.34 -8.69 -21.30
CA PHE A 109 3.10 -7.64 -20.31
C PHE A 109 3.57 -6.26 -20.79
N THR A 110 4.68 -6.18 -21.55
CA THR A 110 5.17 -4.92 -22.13
C THR A 110 4.19 -4.26 -23.12
N MET A 111 3.15 -4.98 -23.55
CA MET A 111 2.08 -4.43 -24.42
C MET A 111 0.94 -3.79 -23.61
N LEU A 112 0.98 -3.89 -22.28
CA LEU A 112 0.00 -3.25 -21.38
C LEU A 112 0.49 -1.84 -21.00
N PRO A 113 -0.40 -0.93 -20.61
CA PRO A 113 -0.02 0.43 -20.22
C PRO A 113 0.62 0.50 -18.83
N VAL A 114 1.08 -0.63 -18.29
CA VAL A 114 1.71 -0.71 -16.97
C VAL A 114 3.11 -0.11 -17.03
N ASN A 115 3.38 0.87 -16.18
CA ASN A 115 4.66 1.56 -16.11
C ASN A 115 5.34 1.47 -14.73
N ARG A 116 4.69 0.82 -13.75
CA ARG A 116 5.25 0.52 -12.43
C ARG A 116 4.89 -0.89 -11.99
N ILE A 117 5.85 -1.61 -11.42
CA ILE A 117 5.64 -2.95 -10.83
C ILE A 117 5.90 -2.88 -9.34
N SER A 118 5.01 -3.46 -8.51
CA SER A 118 5.27 -3.73 -7.10
C SER A 118 5.41 -5.23 -6.90
N MET A 119 6.58 -5.65 -6.40
CA MET A 119 6.92 -7.06 -6.29
C MET A 119 7.07 -7.50 -4.84
N GLY A 120 6.18 -8.36 -4.38
CA GLY A 120 6.21 -8.91 -3.02
C GLY A 120 7.32 -9.94 -2.83
N ILE A 121 8.54 -9.51 -2.51
CA ILE A 121 9.69 -10.39 -2.24
C ILE A 121 9.68 -10.88 -0.80
N GLN A 122 9.48 -10.00 0.15
CA GLN A 122 9.46 -10.17 1.60
C GLN A 122 10.85 -10.38 2.22
N THR A 123 11.64 -11.30 1.74
CA THR A 123 13.02 -11.60 2.18
C THR A 123 13.77 -12.34 1.07
N PHE A 124 15.09 -12.32 1.12
CA PHE A 124 15.95 -13.15 0.26
C PHE A 124 16.48 -14.40 0.98
N ASP A 125 15.98 -14.70 2.18
CA ASP A 125 16.26 -15.95 2.90
C ASP A 125 15.20 -17.01 2.54
N ASP A 126 15.62 -18.08 1.84
CA ASP A 126 14.70 -19.13 1.39
C ASP A 126 14.02 -19.89 2.55
N LYS A 127 14.63 -19.95 3.74
CA LYS A 127 14.01 -20.57 4.92
C LYS A 127 12.88 -19.71 5.46
N LEU A 128 13.08 -18.39 5.48
CA LEU A 128 12.04 -17.44 5.87
C LEU A 128 10.92 -17.38 4.82
N LEU A 129 11.24 -17.44 3.53
CA LEU A 129 10.22 -17.56 2.46
C LEU A 129 9.36 -18.81 2.63
N GLN A 130 9.99 -19.96 2.90
CA GLN A 130 9.28 -21.20 3.16
C GLN A 130 8.39 -21.10 4.42
N PHE A 131 8.91 -20.52 5.50
CA PHE A 131 8.15 -20.26 6.71
C PHE A 131 6.89 -19.39 6.46
N LEU A 132 7.03 -18.34 5.64
CA LEU A 132 5.93 -17.45 5.25
C LEU A 132 4.94 -18.09 4.27
N HIS A 133 5.18 -19.31 3.80
CA HIS A 133 4.46 -19.97 2.72
C HIS A 133 4.51 -19.21 1.39
N ARG A 134 5.65 -18.54 1.10
CA ARG A 134 5.88 -17.93 -0.21
C ARG A 134 6.16 -19.02 -1.25
N ARG A 135 5.69 -18.77 -2.49
CA ARG A 135 5.82 -19.71 -3.62
C ARG A 135 7.19 -19.64 -4.28
N HIS A 136 7.77 -18.43 -4.27
CA HIS A 136 9.05 -18.17 -4.93
C HIS A 136 10.23 -18.41 -3.99
N THR A 137 11.40 -18.54 -4.59
CA THR A 137 12.71 -18.54 -3.95
C THR A 137 13.42 -17.22 -4.17
N SER A 138 14.47 -16.94 -3.37
CA SER A 138 15.35 -15.77 -3.54
C SER A 138 15.92 -15.68 -4.96
N ARG A 139 16.32 -16.82 -5.54
CA ARG A 139 16.81 -16.89 -6.92
C ARG A 139 15.75 -16.47 -7.94
N GLN A 140 14.50 -16.88 -7.77
CA GLN A 140 13.41 -16.47 -8.67
C GLN A 140 13.10 -14.98 -8.53
N ALA A 141 13.18 -14.42 -7.33
CA ALA A 141 13.01 -12.98 -7.11
C ALA A 141 14.08 -12.15 -7.84
N LEU A 142 15.35 -12.54 -7.69
CA LEU A 142 16.46 -11.88 -8.39
C LEU A 142 16.35 -12.00 -9.91
N TYR A 143 15.99 -13.19 -10.40
CA TYR A 143 15.79 -13.42 -11.83
C TYR A 143 14.63 -12.60 -12.40
N ALA A 144 13.52 -12.45 -11.66
CA ALA A 144 12.40 -11.60 -12.07
C ALA A 144 12.81 -10.13 -12.21
N ILE A 145 13.62 -9.60 -11.28
CA ILE A 145 14.15 -8.24 -11.37
C ILE A 145 15.05 -8.09 -12.61
N GLU A 146 15.94 -9.05 -12.85
CA GLU A 146 16.79 -9.04 -14.04
C GLU A 146 15.98 -9.03 -15.34
N LEU A 147 14.94 -9.86 -15.45
CA LEU A 147 14.04 -9.88 -16.61
C LEU A 147 13.32 -8.55 -16.82
N LEU A 148 12.88 -7.89 -15.75
CA LEU A 148 12.25 -6.57 -15.83
C LEU A 148 13.22 -5.51 -16.35
N HIS A 149 14.46 -5.50 -15.85
CA HIS A 149 15.51 -4.60 -16.35
C HIS A 149 15.82 -4.83 -17.84
N GLN A 150 15.94 -6.11 -18.26
CA GLN A 150 16.14 -6.48 -19.67
C GLN A 150 14.97 -6.01 -20.55
N ALA A 151 13.75 -6.03 -20.04
CA ALA A 151 12.55 -5.52 -20.70
C ALA A 151 12.41 -3.99 -20.64
N LYS A 152 13.39 -3.27 -20.06
CA LYS A 152 13.39 -1.80 -19.85
C LYS A 152 12.26 -1.30 -18.94
N LEU A 153 11.73 -2.15 -18.07
CA LEU A 153 10.79 -1.81 -17.02
C LEU A 153 11.59 -1.49 -15.75
N HIS A 154 11.96 -0.23 -15.58
CA HIS A 154 12.85 0.20 -14.50
C HIS A 154 12.12 0.75 -13.27
N ASN A 155 10.84 1.11 -13.38
CA ASN A 155 10.07 1.58 -12.23
C ASN A 155 9.55 0.39 -11.41
N ILE A 156 10.46 -0.21 -10.65
CA ILE A 156 10.23 -1.41 -9.83
C ILE A 156 10.21 -1.02 -8.37
N SER A 157 9.17 -1.42 -7.66
CA SER A 157 9.10 -1.46 -6.21
C SER A 157 9.30 -2.90 -5.73
N ILE A 158 10.09 -3.09 -4.71
CA ILE A 158 10.16 -4.37 -4.01
C ILE A 158 9.67 -4.21 -2.59
N ASP A 159 8.88 -5.18 -2.13
CA ASP A 159 8.36 -5.18 -0.78
C ASP A 159 9.18 -6.16 0.07
N LEU A 160 9.74 -5.66 1.17
CA LEU A 160 10.50 -6.41 2.16
C LEU A 160 9.74 -6.45 3.49
N MET A 161 10.01 -7.47 4.30
CA MET A 161 9.41 -7.63 5.61
C MET A 161 10.48 -7.96 6.65
N PHE A 162 10.48 -7.22 7.75
CA PHE A 162 11.36 -7.47 8.90
C PHE A 162 10.55 -7.81 10.15
N GLY A 163 11.25 -8.26 11.18
CA GLY A 163 10.58 -8.66 12.42
C GLY A 163 9.96 -10.06 12.37
N LEU A 164 10.42 -10.90 11.43
CA LEU A 164 9.93 -12.28 11.32
C LEU A 164 10.37 -13.12 12.55
N PRO A 165 9.57 -14.12 12.98
CA PRO A 165 9.96 -15.02 14.05
C PRO A 165 11.33 -15.63 13.82
N ASN A 166 12.21 -15.52 14.81
CA ASN A 166 13.61 -15.95 14.78
C ASN A 166 14.50 -15.26 13.72
N GLN A 167 14.05 -14.22 13.07
CA GLN A 167 14.90 -13.41 12.17
C GLN A 167 15.97 -12.69 13.00
N THR A 168 17.20 -12.77 12.55
CA THR A 168 18.33 -12.05 13.16
C THR A 168 18.59 -10.73 12.44
N LEU A 169 19.22 -9.78 13.14
CA LEU A 169 19.67 -8.52 12.53
C LEU A 169 20.59 -8.76 11.33
N VAL A 170 21.46 -9.77 11.40
CA VAL A 170 22.38 -10.13 10.30
C VAL A 170 21.64 -10.58 9.05
N GLN A 171 20.58 -11.39 9.20
CA GLN A 171 19.74 -11.80 8.07
C GLN A 171 19.04 -10.59 7.44
N TRP A 172 18.48 -9.70 8.27
CA TRP A 172 17.85 -8.49 7.79
C TRP A 172 18.82 -7.56 7.06
N MET A 173 20.01 -7.34 7.62
CA MET A 173 21.06 -6.55 6.96
C MET A 173 21.48 -7.16 5.61
N ASN A 174 21.49 -8.48 5.50
CA ASN A 174 21.75 -9.17 4.23
C ASN A 174 20.61 -8.91 3.22
N ASP A 175 19.34 -8.96 3.63
CA ASP A 175 18.21 -8.63 2.76
C ASP A 175 18.33 -7.21 2.22
N ILE A 176 18.65 -6.21 3.07
CA ILE A 176 18.87 -4.83 2.64
C ILE A 176 20.03 -4.74 1.63
N ASN A 177 21.16 -5.42 1.89
CA ASN A 177 22.30 -5.38 0.99
C ASN A 177 21.97 -5.98 -0.38
N ILE A 178 21.22 -7.09 -0.44
CA ILE A 178 20.78 -7.69 -1.70
C ILE A 178 19.80 -6.74 -2.42
N ALA A 179 18.85 -6.14 -1.69
CA ALA A 179 17.91 -5.16 -2.26
C ALA A 179 18.64 -3.97 -2.90
N LEU A 180 19.68 -3.45 -2.24
CA LEU A 180 20.51 -2.37 -2.80
C LEU A 180 21.28 -2.77 -4.05
N GLN A 181 21.68 -4.04 -4.17
CA GLN A 181 22.34 -4.58 -5.37
C GLN A 181 21.37 -4.77 -6.54
N CYS A 182 20.08 -4.88 -6.28
CA CYS A 182 19.06 -5.04 -7.31
C CYS A 182 18.81 -3.77 -8.16
N ASP A 183 19.37 -2.63 -7.77
CA ASP A 183 19.22 -1.33 -8.45
C ASP A 183 17.76 -0.96 -8.75
N VAL A 184 16.88 -1.18 -7.77
CA VAL A 184 15.48 -0.81 -7.87
C VAL A 184 15.24 0.61 -7.33
N PRO A 185 14.39 1.43 -7.95
CA PRO A 185 14.19 2.80 -7.50
C PRO A 185 13.29 2.94 -6.27
N HIS A 186 12.59 1.89 -5.84
CA HIS A 186 11.65 1.97 -4.74
C HIS A 186 11.70 0.69 -3.88
N ILE A 187 11.67 0.86 -2.56
CA ILE A 187 11.65 -0.22 -1.57
C ILE A 187 10.57 0.09 -0.54
N SER A 188 9.62 -0.83 -0.39
CA SER A 188 8.67 -0.85 0.72
C SER A 188 9.21 -1.83 1.77
N ALA A 189 9.27 -1.43 3.03
CA ALA A 189 9.73 -2.29 4.12
C ALA A 189 8.77 -2.23 5.30
N TYR A 190 8.12 -3.34 5.58
CA TYR A 190 7.07 -3.45 6.59
C TYR A 190 7.56 -4.27 7.78
N SER A 191 7.29 -3.77 8.99
CA SER A 191 7.37 -4.61 10.18
C SER A 191 6.26 -5.67 10.15
N LEU A 192 6.60 -6.91 10.47
CA LEU A 192 5.59 -7.96 10.56
C LEU A 192 4.55 -7.65 11.62
N MET A 193 3.29 -7.65 11.23
CA MET A 193 2.15 -7.53 12.14
C MET A 193 1.44 -8.88 12.30
N TYR A 194 0.94 -9.12 13.51
CA TYR A 194 0.22 -10.34 13.84
C TYR A 194 -1.29 -10.11 13.83
N GLU A 195 -1.84 -10.05 12.63
CA GLU A 195 -3.24 -9.70 12.37
C GLU A 195 -4.20 -10.82 12.78
N THR A 196 -5.22 -10.46 13.54
CA THR A 196 -6.28 -11.39 13.98
C THR A 196 -6.90 -12.13 12.80
N GLY A 197 -7.08 -13.43 12.94
CA GLY A 197 -7.63 -14.31 11.90
C GLY A 197 -6.58 -14.96 11.00
N THR A 198 -5.34 -14.48 10.96
CA THR A 198 -4.26 -15.09 10.21
C THR A 198 -3.74 -16.38 10.85
N THR A 199 -3.09 -17.23 10.06
CA THR A 199 -2.42 -18.42 10.59
C THR A 199 -1.27 -18.05 11.54
N LEU A 200 -0.53 -17.00 11.20
CA LEU A 200 0.58 -16.50 11.99
C LEU A 200 0.11 -16.03 13.38
N TYR A 201 -0.99 -15.28 13.45
CA TYR A 201 -1.61 -14.86 14.72
C TYR A 201 -1.95 -16.08 15.60
N LYS A 202 -2.61 -17.10 15.02
CA LYS A 202 -2.96 -18.32 15.75
C LYS A 202 -1.73 -19.06 16.27
N TRP A 203 -0.62 -19.07 15.52
CA TRP A 203 0.62 -19.69 15.96
C TRP A 203 1.28 -18.91 17.10
N ARG A 204 1.25 -17.58 17.08
CA ARG A 204 1.71 -16.75 18.18
C ARG A 204 0.86 -16.97 19.44
N ASP A 205 -0.45 -16.88 19.30
CA ASP A 205 -1.41 -17.01 20.40
C ASP A 205 -1.32 -18.40 21.09
N SER A 206 -1.03 -19.45 20.33
CA SER A 206 -0.80 -20.81 20.85
C SER A 206 0.63 -21.04 21.39
N GLY A 207 1.51 -20.05 21.37
CA GLY A 207 2.90 -20.19 21.80
C GLY A 207 3.80 -20.99 20.86
N LYS A 208 3.33 -21.31 19.63
CA LYS A 208 4.12 -22.04 18.63
C LYS A 208 5.26 -21.19 18.07
N ILE A 209 5.09 -19.89 18.01
CA ILE A 209 6.09 -18.91 17.61
C ILE A 209 6.07 -17.74 18.59
N HIS A 210 7.17 -16.99 18.63
CA HIS A 210 7.31 -15.78 19.43
C HIS A 210 7.65 -14.59 18.54
N GLU A 211 7.12 -13.44 18.90
CA GLU A 211 7.53 -12.16 18.31
C GLU A 211 8.99 -11.87 18.66
N ILE A 212 9.69 -11.16 17.79
CA ILE A 212 10.98 -10.59 18.17
C ILE A 212 10.78 -9.52 19.25
N ASN A 213 11.81 -9.27 20.04
CA ASN A 213 11.70 -8.20 21.05
C ASN A 213 11.77 -6.81 20.40
N ASP A 214 11.22 -5.81 21.10
CA ASP A 214 11.13 -4.43 20.61
C ASP A 214 12.51 -3.81 20.28
N GLN A 215 13.54 -4.17 21.04
CA GLN A 215 14.89 -3.64 20.78
C GLN A 215 15.41 -4.14 19.44
N LEU A 216 15.26 -5.42 19.14
CA LEU A 216 15.65 -5.99 17.84
C LEU A 216 14.84 -5.38 16.69
N SER A 217 13.54 -5.15 16.88
CA SER A 217 12.69 -4.48 15.89
C SER A 217 13.17 -3.05 15.62
N ARG A 218 13.51 -2.31 16.66
CA ARG A 218 14.10 -0.96 16.54
C ARG A 218 15.45 -0.97 15.82
N ASP A 219 16.32 -1.91 16.17
CA ASP A 219 17.63 -2.04 15.53
C ASP A 219 17.48 -2.36 14.04
N MET A 220 16.55 -3.25 13.66
CA MET A 220 16.26 -3.58 12.26
C MET A 220 15.76 -2.37 11.47
N TYR A 221 14.84 -1.60 12.03
CA TYR A 221 14.33 -0.40 11.37
C TYR A 221 15.38 0.71 11.28
N THR A 222 16.19 0.87 12.31
CA THR A 222 17.30 1.85 12.32
C THR A 222 18.32 1.52 11.23
N GLU A 223 18.75 0.27 11.11
CA GLU A 223 19.64 -0.19 10.04
C GLU A 223 19.04 0.03 8.65
N LEU A 224 17.74 -0.25 8.48
CA LEU A 224 17.03 0.02 7.25
C LEU A 224 17.15 1.50 6.85
N CYS A 225 16.72 2.41 7.74
CA CYS A 225 16.71 3.85 7.47
C CYS A 225 18.13 4.38 7.16
N GLN A 226 19.13 3.96 7.94
CA GLN A 226 20.50 4.42 7.76
C GLN A 226 21.10 3.95 6.43
N ARG A 227 20.92 2.67 6.07
CA ARG A 227 21.48 2.09 4.84
C ARG A 227 20.82 2.62 3.59
N LEU A 228 19.48 2.74 3.59
CA LEU A 228 18.76 3.28 2.44
C LEU A 228 19.08 4.78 2.25
N LYS A 229 19.15 5.56 3.32
CA LYS A 229 19.57 6.97 3.28
C LYS A 229 21.00 7.11 2.74
N ALA A 230 21.95 6.29 3.22
CA ALA A 230 23.33 6.28 2.73
C ALA A 230 23.42 5.90 1.24
N ALA A 231 22.50 5.05 0.75
CA ALA A 231 22.39 4.67 -0.66
C ALA A 231 21.60 5.69 -1.51
N GLY A 232 21.20 6.85 -0.95
CA GLY A 232 20.51 7.95 -1.63
C GLY A 232 19.02 7.73 -1.88
N TYR A 233 18.37 6.91 -1.05
CA TYR A 233 16.92 6.83 -1.01
C TYR A 233 16.34 7.90 -0.08
N GLU A 234 15.23 8.50 -0.49
CA GLU A 234 14.38 9.34 0.34
C GLU A 234 13.47 8.45 1.17
N HIS A 235 13.39 8.69 2.48
CA HIS A 235 12.38 8.09 3.36
C HIS A 235 11.15 8.99 3.35
N TYR A 236 10.22 8.79 2.41
CA TYR A 236 9.13 9.73 2.17
C TYR A 236 7.85 9.44 2.97
N GLU A 237 7.70 8.22 3.50
CA GLU A 237 6.70 7.86 4.50
C GLU A 237 7.19 6.64 5.30
N ILE A 238 6.50 6.27 6.34
CA ILE A 238 6.98 5.39 7.43
C ILE A 238 7.55 4.04 6.96
N SER A 239 7.02 3.48 5.86
CA SER A 239 7.40 2.16 5.32
C SER A 239 8.03 2.23 3.93
N ASN A 240 8.02 3.39 3.26
CA ASN A 240 8.41 3.50 1.86
C ASN A 240 9.62 4.42 1.64
N PHE A 241 10.53 3.91 0.83
CA PHE A 241 11.79 4.56 0.48
C PHE A 241 11.94 4.55 -1.03
N CYS A 242 12.41 5.66 -1.61
CA CYS A 242 12.61 5.71 -3.05
C CYS A 242 13.80 6.57 -3.45
N LYS A 243 14.32 6.32 -4.65
CA LYS A 243 15.21 7.27 -5.32
C LYS A 243 14.44 8.55 -5.67
N PRO A 244 15.10 9.70 -5.82
CA PRO A 244 14.45 10.95 -6.21
C PRO A 244 13.52 10.74 -7.42
N TYR A 245 12.31 11.31 -7.36
CA TYR A 245 11.27 11.22 -8.40
C TYR A 245 10.61 9.85 -8.59
N HIS A 246 10.82 8.88 -7.69
CA HIS A 246 10.26 7.53 -7.78
C HIS A 246 9.27 7.17 -6.67
N ARG A 247 8.69 8.17 -6.02
CA ARG A 247 7.59 7.92 -5.07
C ARG A 247 6.41 7.27 -5.79
N SER A 248 5.73 6.34 -5.12
CA SER A 248 4.46 5.83 -5.64
C SER A 248 3.41 6.94 -5.62
N LEU A 249 2.95 7.37 -6.79
CA LEU A 249 1.95 8.44 -6.89
C LEU A 249 0.60 7.96 -6.34
N HIS A 250 0.22 6.72 -6.65
CA HIS A 250 -1.03 6.17 -6.19
C HIS A 250 -1.07 6.03 -4.66
N ASN A 251 -0.04 5.42 -4.06
CA ASN A 251 0.02 5.25 -2.60
C ASN A 251 0.13 6.59 -1.87
N SER A 252 0.87 7.55 -2.43
CA SER A 252 0.94 8.91 -1.88
C SER A 252 -0.42 9.61 -1.83
N SER A 253 -1.34 9.26 -2.74
CA SER A 253 -2.70 9.83 -2.75
C SER A 253 -3.47 9.52 -1.46
N TYR A 254 -3.26 8.37 -0.86
CA TYR A 254 -3.92 7.98 0.40
C TYR A 254 -3.50 8.87 1.58
N TRP A 255 -2.24 9.32 1.58
CA TRP A 255 -1.68 10.16 2.64
C TRP A 255 -2.04 11.64 2.52
N HIS A 256 -2.50 12.07 1.33
CA HIS A 256 -2.79 13.47 1.02
C HIS A 256 -4.28 13.74 0.76
N GLU A 257 -5.17 12.93 1.29
CA GLU A 257 -6.63 13.06 1.16
C GLU A 257 -7.11 13.19 -0.31
N ILE A 258 -6.37 12.62 -1.28
CA ILE A 258 -6.74 12.67 -2.69
C ILE A 258 -7.83 11.63 -2.96
N PRO A 259 -8.95 12.01 -3.59
CA PRO A 259 -10.03 11.10 -3.90
C PRO A 259 -9.62 9.95 -4.82
N TYR A 260 -10.14 8.75 -4.55
CA TYR A 260 -9.92 7.57 -5.37
C TYR A 260 -11.15 6.65 -5.39
N ILE A 261 -11.26 5.88 -6.46
CA ILE A 261 -12.29 4.86 -6.64
C ILE A 261 -11.67 3.48 -6.47
N GLY A 262 -12.26 2.65 -5.61
CA GLY A 262 -11.91 1.25 -5.49
C GLY A 262 -12.96 0.36 -6.14
N ILE A 263 -12.55 -0.54 -7.03
CA ILE A 263 -13.36 -1.49 -7.78
C ILE A 263 -13.01 -2.91 -7.33
N GLY A 264 -14.05 -3.75 -7.14
CA GLY A 264 -13.88 -5.14 -6.75
C GLY A 264 -14.23 -5.43 -5.30
N ALA A 265 -14.34 -6.71 -4.94
CA ALA A 265 -14.67 -7.16 -3.59
C ALA A 265 -13.63 -6.64 -2.58
N ALA A 266 -14.09 -6.15 -1.45
CA ALA A 266 -13.29 -5.50 -0.39
C ALA A 266 -12.56 -4.22 -0.81
N ALA A 267 -12.74 -3.70 -2.02
CA ALA A 267 -12.12 -2.44 -2.44
C ALA A 267 -12.75 -1.25 -1.70
N HIS A 268 -11.91 -0.32 -1.28
CA HIS A 268 -12.32 0.93 -0.63
C HIS A 268 -12.26 2.08 -1.62
N SER A 269 -13.11 3.09 -1.40
CA SER A 269 -13.13 4.35 -2.13
C SER A 269 -13.22 5.52 -1.15
N TYR A 270 -12.70 6.66 -1.55
CA TYR A 270 -12.73 7.90 -0.76
C TYR A 270 -12.95 9.11 -1.68
N ASN A 271 -13.83 10.03 -1.29
CA ASN A 271 -14.14 11.24 -2.07
C ASN A 271 -13.95 12.55 -1.30
N GLY A 272 -13.32 12.50 -0.12
CA GLY A 272 -13.15 13.65 0.77
C GLY A 272 -14.25 13.78 1.84
N GLU A 273 -15.46 13.31 1.58
CA GLU A 273 -16.61 13.40 2.49
C GLU A 273 -17.16 12.05 2.93
N GLN A 274 -16.84 11.02 2.16
CA GLN A 274 -17.33 9.66 2.37
C GLN A 274 -16.22 8.65 2.14
N ARG A 275 -16.24 7.58 2.93
CA ARG A 275 -15.60 6.31 2.61
C ARG A 275 -16.66 5.31 2.18
N LYS A 276 -16.34 4.52 1.16
CA LYS A 276 -17.18 3.42 0.70
C LYS A 276 -16.31 2.18 0.60
N TRP A 277 -16.87 1.02 0.88
CA TRP A 277 -16.18 -0.25 0.63
C TRP A 277 -17.15 -1.32 0.18
N ASN A 278 -16.70 -2.12 -0.76
CA ASN A 278 -17.44 -3.25 -1.26
C ASN A 278 -17.41 -4.42 -0.28
N VAL A 279 -18.42 -5.29 -0.36
CA VAL A 279 -18.47 -6.53 0.41
C VAL A 279 -17.22 -7.38 0.23
N SER A 280 -16.65 -7.89 1.34
CA SER A 280 -15.45 -8.75 1.34
C SER A 280 -15.81 -10.21 1.06
N ASN A 281 -16.54 -10.46 -0.06
CA ASN A 281 -16.95 -11.78 -0.51
C ASN A 281 -17.13 -11.79 -2.04
N VAL A 282 -16.29 -12.56 -2.75
CA VAL A 282 -16.29 -12.62 -4.22
C VAL A 282 -17.66 -13.04 -4.78
N MET A 283 -18.30 -14.04 -4.18
CA MET A 283 -19.58 -14.53 -4.71
C MET A 283 -20.70 -13.51 -4.53
N GLN A 284 -20.84 -12.95 -3.32
CA GLN A 284 -21.83 -11.91 -3.03
C GLN A 284 -21.59 -10.65 -3.88
N TYR A 285 -20.32 -10.29 -4.10
CA TYR A 285 -19.95 -9.19 -4.97
C TYR A 285 -20.45 -9.43 -6.42
N MET A 286 -20.09 -10.56 -7.02
CA MET A 286 -20.49 -10.89 -8.39
C MET A 286 -22.01 -11.00 -8.54
N GLU A 287 -22.71 -11.58 -7.56
CA GLU A 287 -24.18 -11.68 -7.57
C GLU A 287 -24.87 -10.32 -7.49
N ALA A 288 -24.35 -9.39 -6.69
CA ALA A 288 -24.91 -8.04 -6.60
C ALA A 288 -24.69 -7.28 -7.91
N ILE A 289 -23.46 -7.32 -8.45
CA ILE A 289 -23.13 -6.65 -9.71
C ILE A 289 -23.95 -7.20 -10.89
N ALA A 290 -24.18 -8.52 -10.95
CA ALA A 290 -25.05 -9.11 -11.97
C ALA A 290 -26.51 -8.60 -11.91
N ARG A 291 -26.96 -8.13 -10.72
CA ARG A 291 -28.26 -7.48 -10.52
C ARG A 291 -28.21 -5.95 -10.69
N GLN A 292 -27.08 -5.41 -11.18
CA GLN A 292 -26.83 -3.96 -11.30
C GLN A 292 -26.92 -3.23 -9.94
N GLN A 293 -26.51 -3.87 -8.87
CA GLN A 293 -26.47 -3.33 -7.52
C GLN A 293 -25.04 -3.21 -7.04
N LEU A 294 -24.68 -2.06 -6.47
CA LEU A 294 -23.38 -1.87 -5.84
C LEU A 294 -23.42 -2.43 -4.41
N PRO A 295 -22.62 -3.46 -4.08
CA PRO A 295 -22.61 -4.08 -2.76
C PRO A 295 -21.73 -3.28 -1.79
N GLN A 296 -22.06 -2.00 -1.59
CA GLN A 296 -21.24 -1.04 -0.87
C GLN A 296 -21.83 -0.73 0.51
N THR A 297 -20.95 -0.60 1.49
CA THR A 297 -21.19 0.12 2.73
C THR A 297 -20.66 1.55 2.57
N ILE A 298 -21.40 2.54 3.06
CA ILE A 298 -21.04 3.96 2.97
C ILE A 298 -20.93 4.52 4.38
N GLU A 299 -19.85 5.19 4.67
CA GLU A 299 -19.60 5.97 5.87
C GLU A 299 -19.49 7.44 5.49
N ILE A 300 -20.27 8.29 6.14
CA ILE A 300 -20.20 9.75 6.00
C ILE A 300 -19.21 10.26 7.05
N LEU A 301 -18.21 10.99 6.61
CA LEU A 301 -17.14 11.49 7.46
C LEU A 301 -17.51 12.88 7.99
N ASP A 302 -17.76 12.99 9.28
CA ASP A 302 -17.89 14.29 9.92
C ASP A 302 -16.55 15.03 10.04
N LEU A 303 -16.59 16.26 10.50
CA LEU A 303 -15.40 17.10 10.64
C LEU A 303 -14.33 16.47 11.54
N TYR A 304 -14.74 15.81 12.63
CA TYR A 304 -13.82 15.22 13.60
C TYR A 304 -13.19 13.95 13.08
N THR A 305 -13.95 13.13 12.38
CA THR A 305 -13.44 11.94 11.68
C THR A 305 -12.40 12.33 10.64
N ARG A 306 -12.68 13.35 9.80
CA ARG A 306 -11.72 13.84 8.80
C ARG A 306 -10.45 14.41 9.45
N TYR A 307 -10.61 15.15 10.56
CA TYR A 307 -9.45 15.63 11.33
C TYR A 307 -8.58 14.44 11.83
N ASN A 308 -9.21 13.42 12.40
CA ASN A 308 -8.51 12.24 12.88
C ASN A 308 -7.82 11.46 11.74
N ASP A 309 -8.45 11.40 10.58
CA ASP A 309 -7.85 10.84 9.37
C ASP A 309 -6.62 11.64 8.95
N LEU A 310 -6.70 12.98 8.91
CA LEU A 310 -5.55 13.83 8.61
C LEU A 310 -4.39 13.56 9.57
N VAL A 311 -4.66 13.45 10.88
CA VAL A 311 -3.62 13.13 11.89
C VAL A 311 -2.93 11.82 11.56
N THR A 312 -3.71 10.77 11.31
CA THR A 312 -3.17 9.42 11.10
C THR A 312 -2.54 9.19 9.73
N THR A 313 -2.85 10.03 8.74
CA THR A 313 -2.28 9.93 7.39
C THR A 313 -1.09 10.87 7.20
N ALA A 314 -1.25 12.17 7.49
CA ALA A 314 -0.20 13.15 7.21
C ALA A 314 1.05 12.95 8.08
N LEU A 315 0.91 12.57 9.35
CA LEU A 315 2.06 12.30 10.22
C LEU A 315 2.87 11.06 9.82
N ARG A 316 2.34 10.21 8.96
CA ARG A 316 3.12 9.09 8.39
C ARG A 316 4.10 9.54 7.31
N THR A 317 3.92 10.75 6.78
CA THR A 317 4.73 11.29 5.68
C THR A 317 5.83 12.22 6.18
N GLN A 318 6.86 12.40 5.36
CA GLN A 318 7.91 13.37 5.67
C GLN A 318 7.40 14.82 5.61
N GLU A 319 6.29 15.10 4.91
CA GLU A 319 5.66 16.41 4.82
C GLU A 319 4.99 16.80 6.14
N GLY A 320 4.46 15.83 6.87
CA GLY A 320 3.74 16.08 8.13
C GLY A 320 2.45 16.87 7.95
N ILE A 321 1.96 17.48 9.02
CA ILE A 321 0.72 18.28 9.03
C ILE A 321 1.04 19.75 8.81
N ASP A 322 0.52 20.34 7.74
CA ASP A 322 0.53 21.80 7.53
C ASP A 322 -0.50 22.47 8.46
N LEU A 323 -0.01 23.25 9.43
CA LEU A 323 -0.86 23.92 10.41
C LEU A 323 -1.69 25.07 9.82
N ALA A 324 -1.31 25.63 8.66
CA ALA A 324 -2.12 26.61 7.96
C ALA A 324 -3.31 25.92 7.27
N TYR A 325 -3.05 24.80 6.57
CA TYR A 325 -4.09 23.94 6.00
C TYR A 325 -5.05 23.43 7.08
N LEU A 326 -4.53 22.92 8.19
CA LEU A 326 -5.34 22.46 9.33
C LEU A 326 -6.25 23.58 9.86
N THR A 327 -5.74 24.80 10.01
CA THR A 327 -6.53 25.93 10.50
C THR A 327 -7.62 26.34 9.51
N HIS A 328 -7.31 26.31 8.21
CA HIS A 328 -8.24 26.69 7.14
C HIS A 328 -9.39 25.69 6.98
N GLU A 329 -9.07 24.40 6.89
CA GLU A 329 -10.06 23.36 6.59
C GLU A 329 -10.83 22.88 7.84
N TYR A 330 -10.16 22.84 9.01
CA TYR A 330 -10.71 22.25 10.24
C TYR A 330 -11.03 23.29 11.33
N GLY A 331 -10.65 24.55 11.12
CA GLY A 331 -10.94 25.65 12.03
C GLY A 331 -9.98 25.79 13.20
N SER A 332 -10.01 26.97 13.83
CA SER A 332 -9.10 27.35 14.91
C SER A 332 -9.21 26.45 16.15
N ARG A 333 -10.38 25.87 16.42
CA ARG A 333 -10.59 24.99 17.58
C ARG A 333 -9.72 23.73 17.49
N LEU A 334 -9.76 23.01 16.36
CA LEU A 334 -8.98 21.79 16.16
C LEU A 334 -7.50 22.11 15.98
N ALA A 335 -7.16 23.25 15.34
CA ALA A 335 -5.78 23.70 15.24
C ALA A 335 -5.15 24.02 16.61
N ASN A 336 -5.90 24.64 17.52
CA ASN A 336 -5.43 24.91 18.88
C ASN A 336 -5.33 23.63 19.71
N TYR A 337 -6.28 22.72 19.57
CA TYR A 337 -6.20 21.38 20.19
C TYR A 337 -4.92 20.65 19.74
N MET A 338 -4.67 20.54 18.45
CA MET A 338 -3.45 19.94 17.91
C MET A 338 -2.19 20.56 18.51
N LYS A 339 -2.12 21.90 18.54
CA LYS A 339 -0.95 22.59 19.11
C LYS A 339 -0.77 22.32 20.60
N GLN A 340 -1.85 22.18 21.35
CA GLN A 340 -1.80 21.86 22.78
C GLN A 340 -1.31 20.43 23.01
N GLU A 341 -1.91 19.45 22.37
CA GLU A 341 -1.53 18.03 22.54
C GLU A 341 -0.13 17.73 22.01
N ALA A 342 0.31 18.40 20.96
CA ALA A 342 1.66 18.25 20.42
C ALA A 342 2.77 18.73 21.37
N GLN A 343 2.50 19.58 22.40
CA GLN A 343 3.53 20.17 23.25
C GLN A 343 4.39 19.14 23.97
N LYS A 344 3.79 18.08 24.48
CA LYS A 344 4.50 16.98 25.14
C LYS A 344 5.53 16.36 24.18
N HIS A 345 5.09 16.00 22.98
CA HIS A 345 5.91 15.32 21.99
C HIS A 345 6.99 16.25 21.38
N LEU A 346 6.69 17.54 21.25
CA LEU A 346 7.69 18.55 20.86
C LEU A 346 8.79 18.69 21.92
N LYS A 347 8.42 18.73 23.22
CA LYS A 347 9.37 18.80 24.33
C LYS A 347 10.24 17.54 24.42
N ASP A 348 9.64 16.38 24.19
CA ASP A 348 10.32 15.09 24.25
C ASP A 348 11.15 14.80 22.97
N GLY A 349 11.07 15.67 21.97
CA GLY A 349 11.80 15.54 20.71
C GLY A 349 11.22 14.49 19.75
N ASN A 350 10.03 13.97 20.02
CA ASN A 350 9.32 13.01 19.17
C ASN A 350 8.63 13.67 17.97
N LEU A 351 8.23 14.93 18.12
CA LEU A 351 7.73 15.80 17.06
C LEU A 351 8.69 16.98 16.82
N ILE A 352 8.68 17.49 15.61
CA ILE A 352 9.41 18.68 15.17
C ILE A 352 8.43 19.61 14.49
N LEU A 353 8.48 20.90 14.88
CA LEU A 353 7.78 21.97 14.17
C LEU A 353 8.78 22.73 13.30
N LYS A 354 8.62 22.62 11.97
CA LYS A 354 9.49 23.26 11.00
C LYS A 354 8.64 23.82 9.84
N ASP A 355 8.90 25.05 9.43
CA ASP A 355 8.23 25.71 8.30
C ASP A 355 6.69 25.62 8.37
N ASN A 356 6.12 25.77 9.57
CA ASN A 356 4.70 25.63 9.89
C ASN A 356 4.12 24.21 9.67
N HIS A 357 4.98 23.20 9.56
CA HIS A 357 4.58 21.79 9.48
C HIS A 357 5.00 21.04 10.74
N LEU A 358 4.10 20.18 11.21
CA LEU A 358 4.34 19.29 12.34
C LEU A 358 4.73 17.91 11.82
N HIS A 359 5.97 17.51 12.11
CA HIS A 359 6.56 16.25 11.63
C HIS A 359 6.86 15.30 12.77
N ILE A 360 6.80 14.01 12.54
CA ILE A 360 7.41 13.00 13.41
C ILE A 360 8.93 13.03 13.19
N SER A 361 9.70 13.07 14.28
CA SER A 361 11.17 13.00 14.23
C SER A 361 11.66 11.57 13.97
N GLU A 362 12.94 11.39 13.60
CA GLU A 362 13.53 10.04 13.43
C GLU A 362 13.36 9.17 14.69
N GLN A 363 13.50 9.74 15.92
CA GLN A 363 13.26 9.00 17.16
C GLN A 363 11.77 8.76 17.43
N GLY A 364 10.89 9.67 17.00
CA GLY A 364 9.45 9.57 17.17
C GLY A 364 8.79 8.48 16.29
N LEU A 365 9.46 8.02 15.22
CA LEU A 365 8.93 6.99 14.34
C LEU A 365 8.58 5.69 15.07
N PHE A 366 9.34 5.32 16.11
CA PHE A 366 9.10 4.10 16.90
C PHE A 366 7.87 4.17 17.82
N VAL A 367 7.41 5.38 18.10
CA VAL A 367 6.23 5.66 18.94
C VAL A 367 5.19 6.45 18.15
N SER A 368 5.21 6.33 16.83
CA SER A 368 4.34 7.10 15.93
C SER A 368 2.87 6.85 16.19
N ASP A 369 2.48 5.61 16.49
CA ASP A 369 1.09 5.27 16.78
C ASP A 369 0.62 5.89 18.10
N ASP A 370 1.47 5.93 19.13
CA ASP A 370 1.17 6.62 20.40
C ASP A 370 1.04 8.13 20.18
N ILE A 371 1.96 8.73 19.38
CA ILE A 371 1.91 10.15 19.03
C ILE A 371 0.59 10.48 18.33
N MET A 372 0.25 9.70 17.30
CA MET A 372 -0.98 9.91 16.53
C MET A 372 -2.22 9.72 17.42
N SER A 373 -2.22 8.71 18.31
CA SER A 373 -3.29 8.46 19.27
C SER A 373 -3.51 9.63 20.23
N ASP A 374 -2.43 10.24 20.74
CA ASP A 374 -2.52 11.41 21.64
C ASP A 374 -3.08 12.66 20.91
N LEU A 375 -2.91 12.75 19.59
CA LEU A 375 -3.37 13.89 18.78
C LEU A 375 -4.79 13.71 18.21
N ILE A 376 -5.38 12.52 18.32
CA ILE A 376 -6.76 12.25 17.89
C ILE A 376 -7.74 13.04 18.77
N TYR A 377 -8.72 13.69 18.14
CA TYR A 377 -9.80 14.38 18.83
C TYR A 377 -10.94 13.41 19.14
N LEU A 378 -11.21 13.20 20.43
CA LEU A 378 -12.34 12.39 20.90
C LEU A 378 -13.54 13.29 21.18
N THR A 379 -14.65 13.03 20.52
CA THR A 379 -15.95 13.64 20.85
C THR A 379 -16.48 12.98 22.11
N THR A 380 -16.55 13.75 23.21
CA THR A 380 -17.20 13.31 24.48
C THR A 380 -18.70 13.29 24.34
#